data_d84b6ba56682c42283e3e797b1605e13
#
_entry.id   d84b6ba56682c42283e3e797b1605e13
#
_cell.length_a   1.000
_cell.length_b   1.000
_cell.length_c   1.000
_cell.angle_alpha   90.00
_cell.angle_beta   90.00
_cell.angle_gamma   90.00
#
_symmetry.space_group_name_H-M   'P 1'
#
loop_
_entity.id
_entity.type
_entity.pdbx_description
1 polymer ?
#
loop_
_entity_poly.entity_id
_entity_poly.type
_entity_poly.pdbx_seq_one_letter_code
_entity_poly.pdbx_strand_id
1 'polypeptide(L)'
;MDKVETQTSRTQFAFVRLDITPPEDIYHGLWGAAAQHAATGIHKNIFADILVFQKLGDSSQSVIMILLDHVMFEESQQEMIKEKVQNISDNLKILVTFSHTHSAGFMYSDRVKFPGGEKINPYLELTRDNIKEATKKALDQLEDVTITFEYGQCGLATNRDYKDRKRDQFVCGFNPEVIPDQTLLVGRVSDANDRILCNLVHNCSFHKLPLV
;
A
#
# COMPACT_ATOMS: atom_id res chain seq x y z
N MET A 1 19.40 -28.39 -13.94
CA MET A 1 18.55 -27.26 -13.50
C MET A 1 17.14 -27.69 -13.84
N ASP A 2 16.39 -28.07 -12.83
CA ASP A 2 14.97 -28.36 -13.00
C ASP A 2 14.28 -27.05 -13.40
N LYS A 3 13.52 -27.10 -14.51
CA LYS A 3 12.69 -25.96 -14.92
C LYS A 3 11.63 -25.78 -13.83
N VAL A 4 11.77 -24.73 -13.03
CA VAL A 4 10.69 -24.27 -12.18
C VAL A 4 9.59 -23.80 -13.13
N GLU A 5 8.46 -24.49 -13.16
CA GLU A 5 7.31 -24.03 -13.93
C GLU A 5 6.86 -22.68 -13.37
N THR A 6 6.93 -21.66 -14.20
CA THR A 6 6.46 -20.31 -13.86
C THR A 6 4.95 -20.37 -13.65
N GLN A 7 4.48 -20.10 -12.44
CA GLN A 7 3.06 -20.12 -12.14
C GLN A 7 2.35 -18.98 -12.86
N THR A 8 1.25 -19.31 -13.54
CA THR A 8 0.42 -18.33 -14.24
C THR A 8 -1.03 -18.43 -13.78
N SER A 9 -1.71 -17.28 -13.79
CA SER A 9 -3.16 -17.19 -13.55
C SER A 9 -3.80 -16.29 -14.60
N ARG A 10 -5.03 -16.63 -15.03
CA ARG A 10 -5.83 -15.77 -15.91
C ARG A 10 -7.01 -15.21 -15.14
N THR A 11 -7.24 -13.92 -15.29
CA THR A 11 -8.32 -13.18 -14.62
C THR A 11 -8.72 -11.97 -15.45
N GLN A 12 -9.85 -11.37 -15.15
CA GLN A 12 -10.08 -9.97 -15.52
C GLN A 12 -9.38 -9.08 -14.49
N PHE A 13 -8.78 -8.01 -14.96
CA PHE A 13 -7.99 -7.11 -14.13
C PHE A 13 -8.13 -5.67 -14.61
N ALA A 14 -8.12 -4.75 -13.66
CA ALA A 14 -7.95 -3.33 -13.92
C ALA A 14 -7.07 -2.70 -12.86
N PHE A 15 -6.38 -1.63 -13.24
CA PHE A 15 -5.49 -0.86 -12.37
C PHE A 15 -5.74 0.64 -12.55
N VAL A 16 -5.98 1.34 -11.45
CA VAL A 16 -6.07 2.80 -11.43
C VAL A 16 -5.16 3.35 -10.33
N ARG A 17 -4.25 4.24 -10.69
CA ARG A 17 -3.42 4.99 -9.74
C ARG A 17 -4.02 6.37 -9.52
N LEU A 18 -4.14 6.74 -8.26
CA LEU A 18 -4.69 8.00 -7.79
C LEU A 18 -3.63 8.75 -6.97
N ASP A 19 -3.40 10.01 -7.27
CA ASP A 19 -2.58 10.88 -6.43
C ASP A 19 -3.35 11.22 -5.14
N ILE A 20 -2.75 10.90 -4.00
CA ILE A 20 -3.28 11.17 -2.67
C ILE A 20 -2.30 12.01 -1.84
N THR A 21 -1.42 12.75 -2.50
CA THR A 21 -0.44 13.60 -1.81
C THR A 21 -1.16 14.63 -0.94
N PRO A 22 -0.94 14.64 0.38
CA PRO A 22 -1.56 15.62 1.26
C PRO A 22 -0.95 17.01 1.05
N PRO A 23 -1.65 18.08 1.42
CA PRO A 23 -1.09 19.42 1.39
C PRO A 23 0.11 19.55 2.34
N GLU A 24 1.11 20.37 1.96
CA GLU A 24 2.37 20.52 2.71
C GLU A 24 2.14 21.00 4.16
N ASP A 25 1.12 21.80 4.39
CA ASP A 25 0.80 22.39 5.69
C ASP A 25 -0.16 21.53 6.55
N ILE A 26 -0.46 20.28 6.15
CA ILE A 26 -1.13 19.31 7.01
C ILE A 26 -0.19 18.84 8.12
N TYR A 27 -0.72 18.48 9.29
CA TYR A 27 0.10 17.91 10.35
C TYR A 27 0.78 16.61 9.89
N HIS A 28 2.10 16.56 9.98
CA HIS A 28 2.95 15.47 9.46
C HIS A 28 3.70 14.71 10.56
N GLY A 29 3.43 15.03 11.83
CA GLY A 29 4.14 14.39 12.95
C GLY A 29 4.00 12.88 12.95
N LEU A 30 5.15 12.20 13.02
CA LEU A 30 5.27 10.77 13.21
C LEU A 30 5.68 10.47 14.65
N TRP A 31 5.95 9.22 14.95
CA TRP A 31 6.54 8.80 16.23
C TRP A 31 8.09 8.78 16.15
N GLY A 32 8.71 8.49 17.27
CA GLY A 32 10.15 8.31 17.37
C GLY A 32 10.91 9.63 17.38
N ALA A 33 11.97 9.72 16.60
CA ALA A 33 12.87 10.86 16.55
C ALA A 33 12.39 12.00 15.61
N ALA A 34 11.21 11.87 14.99
CA ALA A 34 10.67 12.88 14.10
C ALA A 34 10.35 14.18 14.87
N ALA A 35 11.03 15.26 14.51
CA ALA A 35 10.85 16.57 15.13
C ALA A 35 9.99 17.53 14.29
N GLN A 36 9.76 17.24 13.03
CA GLN A 36 8.96 18.05 12.11
C GLN A 36 7.48 17.81 12.31
N HIS A 37 6.69 18.87 12.24
CA HIS A 37 5.23 18.83 12.32
C HIS A 37 4.51 19.10 10.99
N ALA A 38 5.21 19.68 10.02
CA ALA A 38 4.72 19.93 8.67
C ALA A 38 5.81 19.63 7.66
N ALA A 39 5.43 19.38 6.42
CA ALA A 39 6.38 19.24 5.33
C ALA A 39 7.00 20.59 4.95
N THR A 40 8.23 20.56 4.42
CA THR A 40 8.91 21.74 3.83
C THR A 40 8.82 21.73 2.31
N GLY A 41 8.21 20.71 1.72
CA GLY A 41 8.03 20.51 0.30
C GLY A 41 7.65 19.07 -0.02
N ILE A 42 7.28 18.83 -1.27
CA ILE A 42 6.93 17.50 -1.80
C ILE A 42 8.11 16.98 -2.63
N HIS A 43 8.81 15.95 -2.14
CA HIS A 43 9.87 15.30 -2.90
C HIS A 43 9.31 14.39 -4.00
N LYS A 44 8.28 13.60 -3.67
CA LYS A 44 7.53 12.74 -4.59
C LYS A 44 6.08 12.68 -4.13
N ASN A 45 5.18 12.61 -5.12
CA ASN A 45 3.78 12.33 -4.84
C ASN A 45 3.63 10.94 -4.23
N ILE A 46 2.62 10.79 -3.39
CA ILE A 46 2.19 9.51 -2.84
C ILE A 46 0.88 9.09 -3.46
N PHE A 47 0.65 7.78 -3.58
CA PHE A 47 -0.44 7.26 -4.39
C PHE A 47 -1.33 6.30 -3.62
N ALA A 48 -2.57 6.21 -4.09
CA ALA A 48 -3.44 5.06 -3.85
C ALA A 48 -3.51 4.26 -5.15
N ASP A 49 -3.19 2.98 -5.07
CA ASP A 49 -3.31 2.04 -6.17
C ASP A 49 -4.55 1.18 -5.97
N ILE A 50 -5.47 1.23 -6.92
CA ILE A 50 -6.71 0.46 -6.92
C ILE A 50 -6.54 -0.66 -7.93
N LEU A 51 -6.52 -1.90 -7.45
CA LEU A 51 -6.46 -3.10 -8.26
C LEU A 51 -7.78 -3.85 -8.16
N VAL A 52 -8.36 -4.19 -9.28
CA VAL A 52 -9.58 -4.99 -9.36
C VAL A 52 -9.27 -6.31 -10.03
N PHE A 53 -9.66 -7.40 -9.38
CA PHE A 53 -9.57 -8.76 -9.90
C PHE A 53 -10.97 -9.36 -9.96
N GLN A 54 -11.33 -9.95 -11.11
CA GLN A 54 -12.59 -10.64 -11.31
C GLN A 54 -12.36 -11.93 -12.08
N LYS A 55 -13.06 -12.99 -11.71
CA LYS A 55 -12.95 -14.28 -12.38
C LYS A 55 -13.45 -14.16 -13.81
N LEU A 56 -12.74 -14.80 -14.75
CA LEU A 56 -13.13 -14.85 -16.14
C LEU A 56 -14.54 -15.46 -16.30
N GLY A 57 -15.41 -14.72 -17.00
CA GLY A 57 -16.78 -15.16 -17.29
C GLY A 57 -17.72 -15.21 -16.07
N ASP A 58 -17.31 -14.66 -14.93
CA ASP A 58 -18.10 -14.68 -13.71
C ASP A 58 -17.95 -13.34 -12.95
N SER A 59 -18.93 -12.48 -13.10
CA SER A 59 -18.99 -11.17 -12.44
C SER A 59 -19.68 -11.21 -11.06
N SER A 60 -19.95 -12.40 -10.54
CA SER A 60 -20.65 -12.56 -9.26
C SER A 60 -19.84 -12.04 -8.07
N GLN A 61 -18.54 -11.92 -8.19
CA GLN A 61 -17.65 -11.41 -7.15
C GLN A 61 -16.38 -10.77 -7.74
N SER A 62 -16.05 -9.57 -7.24
CA SER A 62 -14.78 -8.91 -7.52
C SER A 62 -13.97 -8.71 -6.23
N VAL A 63 -12.65 -8.82 -6.34
CA VAL A 63 -11.72 -8.49 -5.27
C VAL A 63 -11.08 -7.14 -5.58
N ILE A 64 -11.23 -6.21 -4.65
CA ILE A 64 -10.65 -4.87 -4.74
C ILE A 64 -9.49 -4.81 -3.75
N MET A 65 -8.27 -4.55 -4.24
CA MET A 65 -7.12 -4.24 -3.40
C MET A 65 -6.83 -2.75 -3.51
N ILE A 66 -6.83 -2.07 -2.37
CA ILE A 66 -6.52 -0.65 -2.24
C ILE A 66 -5.20 -0.55 -1.49
N LEU A 67 -4.15 -0.15 -2.19
CA LEU A 67 -2.81 0.03 -1.64
C LEU A 67 -2.57 1.52 -1.43
N LEU A 68 -2.32 1.93 -0.20
CA LEU A 68 -2.14 3.33 0.16
C LEU A 68 -0.68 3.62 0.52
N ASP A 69 -0.10 4.64 -0.11
CA ASP A 69 1.21 5.16 0.28
C ASP A 69 1.09 6.00 1.56
N HIS A 70 0.71 5.35 2.62
CA HIS A 70 0.69 5.89 3.98
C HIS A 70 1.35 4.90 4.95
N VAL A 71 1.67 5.39 6.14
CA VAL A 71 2.23 4.54 7.19
C VAL A 71 1.17 3.56 7.69
N MET A 72 0.00 4.04 8.03
CA MET A 72 -1.21 3.31 8.42
C MET A 72 -2.35 4.31 8.69
N PHE A 73 -3.59 3.82 8.71
CA PHE A 73 -4.76 4.56 9.20
C PHE A 73 -5.35 3.84 10.42
N GLU A 74 -6.11 4.56 11.24
CA GLU A 74 -6.92 3.95 12.29
C GLU A 74 -7.92 2.95 11.69
N GLU A 75 -8.28 1.92 12.43
CA GLU A 75 -9.23 0.90 11.99
C GLU A 75 -10.54 1.53 11.50
N SER A 76 -11.06 2.49 12.25
CA SER A 76 -12.26 3.25 11.87
C SER A 76 -12.13 3.93 10.49
N GLN A 77 -10.97 4.48 10.17
CA GLN A 77 -10.72 5.11 8.87
C GLN A 77 -10.65 4.08 7.74
N GLN A 78 -10.09 2.91 8.03
CA GLN A 78 -10.05 1.82 7.05
C GLN A 78 -11.46 1.27 6.78
N GLU A 79 -12.29 1.10 7.82
CA GLU A 79 -13.69 0.68 7.65
C GLU A 79 -14.50 1.71 6.85
N MET A 80 -14.32 3.02 7.09
CA MET A 80 -14.95 4.06 6.28
C MET A 80 -14.58 3.99 4.79
N ILE A 81 -13.33 3.61 4.45
CA ILE A 81 -12.93 3.37 3.05
C ILE A 81 -13.70 2.17 2.49
N LYS A 82 -13.71 1.05 3.23
CA LYS A 82 -14.41 -0.17 2.80
C LYS A 82 -15.90 0.06 2.61
N GLU A 83 -16.57 0.70 3.57
CA GLU A 83 -17.99 1.04 3.48
C GLU A 83 -18.30 1.91 2.25
N LYS A 84 -17.46 2.93 2.01
CA LYS A 84 -17.63 3.84 0.88
C LYS A 84 -17.50 3.12 -0.47
N VAL A 85 -16.58 2.17 -0.57
CA VAL A 85 -16.37 1.34 -1.76
C VAL A 85 -17.46 0.26 -1.86
N GLN A 86 -17.86 -0.36 -0.74
CA GLN A 86 -18.93 -1.36 -0.70
C GLN A 86 -20.26 -0.82 -1.24
N ASN A 87 -20.53 0.47 -1.06
CA ASN A 87 -21.71 1.14 -1.61
C ASN A 87 -21.76 1.18 -3.17
N ILE A 88 -20.72 0.70 -3.85
CA ILE A 88 -20.74 0.56 -5.32
C ILE A 88 -21.50 -0.71 -5.72
N SER A 89 -21.26 -1.83 -5.02
CA SER A 89 -21.89 -3.12 -5.26
C SER A 89 -21.71 -4.04 -4.05
N ASP A 90 -22.70 -4.87 -3.79
CA ASP A 90 -22.67 -5.88 -2.70
C ASP A 90 -21.68 -7.02 -2.95
N ASN A 91 -21.23 -7.20 -4.19
CA ASN A 91 -20.38 -8.31 -4.62
C ASN A 91 -18.88 -8.05 -4.51
N LEU A 92 -18.47 -7.03 -3.76
CA LEU A 92 -17.06 -6.65 -3.61
C LEU A 92 -16.43 -7.28 -2.36
N LYS A 93 -15.25 -7.87 -2.52
CA LYS A 93 -14.33 -8.17 -1.42
C LYS A 93 -13.24 -7.11 -1.40
N ILE A 94 -13.15 -6.35 -0.32
CA ILE A 94 -12.27 -5.18 -0.24
C ILE A 94 -11.14 -5.45 0.75
N LEU A 95 -9.90 -5.27 0.27
CA LEU A 95 -8.68 -5.31 1.06
C LEU A 95 -8.01 -3.94 1.02
N VAL A 96 -7.74 -3.34 2.17
CA VAL A 96 -6.97 -2.11 2.31
C VAL A 96 -5.60 -2.45 2.89
N THR A 97 -4.54 -2.00 2.25
CA THR A 97 -3.15 -2.22 2.66
C THR A 97 -2.34 -0.93 2.59
N PHE A 98 -1.20 -0.91 3.27
CA PHE A 98 -0.35 0.27 3.37
C PHE A 98 1.08 -0.07 2.96
N SER A 99 1.76 0.84 2.27
CA SER A 99 3.20 0.70 1.98
C SER A 99 4.05 0.90 3.24
N HIS A 100 3.46 1.36 4.32
CA HIS A 100 4.10 1.74 5.57
C HIS A 100 5.21 2.77 5.38
N THR A 101 5.05 3.65 4.38
CA THR A 101 6.01 4.73 4.15
C THR A 101 6.01 5.72 5.32
N HIS A 102 7.18 6.15 5.75
CA HIS A 102 7.34 7.22 6.73
C HIS A 102 7.41 8.61 6.09
N SER A 103 7.19 8.70 4.79
CA SER A 103 7.15 9.98 4.05
C SER A 103 5.77 10.65 4.04
N ALA A 104 4.75 9.98 4.58
CA ALA A 104 3.43 10.53 4.83
C ALA A 104 3.18 10.62 6.34
N GLY A 105 2.45 11.63 6.79
CA GLY A 105 2.17 11.86 8.20
C GLY A 105 1.19 10.84 8.81
N PHE A 106 1.08 10.90 10.11
CA PHE A 106 0.12 10.13 10.89
C PHE A 106 -1.25 10.82 10.85
N MET A 107 -2.18 10.27 10.09
CA MET A 107 -3.52 10.84 9.88
C MET A 107 -4.53 10.34 10.94
N TYR A 108 -4.12 10.33 12.22
CA TYR A 108 -4.94 9.85 13.33
C TYR A 108 -5.81 10.94 13.91
N SER A 109 -6.94 10.53 14.47
CA SER A 109 -7.95 11.43 15.06
C SER A 109 -7.42 12.27 16.22
N ASP A 110 -6.45 11.77 16.99
CA ASP A 110 -5.79 12.50 18.08
C ASP A 110 -4.86 13.61 17.59
N ARG A 111 -4.53 13.63 16.30
CA ARG A 111 -3.64 14.61 15.66
C ARG A 111 -4.35 15.87 15.22
N VAL A 112 -5.66 15.85 15.13
CA VAL A 112 -6.50 17.00 14.71
C VAL A 112 -6.29 18.23 15.60
N LYS A 113 -5.89 18.04 16.85
CA LYS A 113 -5.62 19.12 17.82
C LYS A 113 -4.31 19.91 17.61
N PHE A 114 -3.42 19.42 16.76
CA PHE A 114 -2.15 20.09 16.46
C PHE A 114 -2.28 21.08 15.29
N PRO A 115 -1.41 22.08 15.17
CA PRO A 115 -1.40 22.97 14.01
C PRO A 115 -1.31 22.19 12.69
N GLY A 116 -2.21 22.49 11.75
CA GLY A 116 -2.36 21.72 10.49
C GLY A 116 -3.18 20.44 10.63
N GLY A 117 -3.51 20.02 11.85
CA GLY A 117 -4.32 18.82 12.12
C GLY A 117 -5.78 18.96 11.70
N GLU A 118 -6.30 20.19 11.67
CA GLU A 118 -7.64 20.48 11.18
C GLU A 118 -7.87 20.06 9.73
N LYS A 119 -6.80 19.86 8.97
CA LYS A 119 -6.83 19.42 7.57
C LYS A 119 -6.93 17.90 7.41
N ILE A 120 -6.67 17.13 8.47
CA ILE A 120 -6.65 15.66 8.42
C ILE A 120 -8.00 15.08 7.98
N ASN A 121 -9.09 15.47 8.66
CA ASN A 121 -10.41 14.94 8.35
C ASN A 121 -10.88 15.31 6.93
N PRO A 122 -10.78 16.55 6.45
CA PRO A 122 -11.09 16.91 5.08
C PRO A 122 -10.23 16.16 4.06
N TYR A 123 -8.94 15.98 4.32
CA TYR A 123 -8.05 15.19 3.46
C TYR A 123 -8.46 13.72 3.37
N LEU A 124 -8.75 13.08 4.49
CA LEU A 124 -9.20 11.69 4.54
C LEU A 124 -10.56 11.51 3.85
N GLU A 125 -11.48 12.46 4.00
CA GLU A 125 -12.78 12.42 3.33
C GLU A 125 -12.64 12.52 1.82
N LEU A 126 -11.87 13.49 1.33
CA LEU A 126 -11.57 13.64 -0.10
C LEU A 126 -10.88 12.38 -0.66
N THR A 127 -9.93 11.83 0.08
CA THR A 127 -9.22 10.59 -0.31
C THR A 127 -10.19 9.43 -0.46
N ARG A 128 -11.13 9.25 0.49
CA ARG A 128 -12.15 8.20 0.41
C ARG A 128 -13.08 8.37 -0.79
N ASP A 129 -13.50 9.61 -1.08
CA ASP A 129 -14.35 9.91 -2.24
C ASP A 129 -13.64 9.58 -3.55
N ASN A 130 -12.39 10.01 -3.67
CA ASN A 130 -11.56 9.75 -4.83
C ASN A 130 -11.28 8.25 -5.02
N ILE A 131 -11.04 7.50 -3.95
CA ILE A 131 -10.89 6.03 -3.99
C ILE A 131 -12.17 5.38 -4.53
N LYS A 132 -13.34 5.79 -4.07
CA LYS A 132 -14.62 5.29 -4.58
C LYS A 132 -14.75 5.51 -6.09
N GLU A 133 -14.51 6.73 -6.57
CA GLU A 133 -14.62 7.04 -8.00
C GLU A 133 -13.55 6.30 -8.82
N ALA A 134 -12.33 6.18 -8.32
CA ALA A 134 -11.27 5.38 -8.94
C ALA A 134 -11.65 3.88 -9.01
N THR A 135 -12.33 3.35 -7.99
CA THR A 135 -12.83 1.97 -7.99
C THR A 135 -13.91 1.76 -9.04
N LYS A 136 -14.87 2.68 -9.19
CA LYS A 136 -15.86 2.61 -10.27
C LYS A 136 -15.19 2.59 -11.62
N LYS A 137 -14.26 3.53 -11.86
CA LYS A 137 -13.48 3.58 -13.09
C LYS A 137 -12.73 2.29 -13.38
N ALA A 138 -12.12 1.67 -12.35
CA ALA A 138 -11.41 0.39 -12.50
C ALA A 138 -12.38 -0.75 -12.87
N LEU A 139 -13.56 -0.82 -12.24
CA LEU A 139 -14.60 -1.81 -12.57
C LEU A 139 -15.08 -1.68 -14.03
N ASP A 140 -15.16 -0.47 -14.56
CA ASP A 140 -15.56 -0.21 -15.96
C ASP A 140 -14.44 -0.52 -16.98
N GLN A 141 -13.20 -0.72 -16.51
CA GLN A 141 -11.98 -0.92 -17.33
C GLN A 141 -11.41 -2.34 -17.25
N LEU A 142 -12.17 -3.30 -16.72
CA LEU A 142 -11.72 -4.69 -16.62
C LEU A 142 -11.38 -5.27 -18.00
N GLU A 143 -10.18 -5.85 -18.11
CA GLU A 143 -9.72 -6.56 -19.30
C GLU A 143 -9.15 -7.92 -18.94
N ASP A 144 -9.19 -8.87 -19.88
CA ASP A 144 -8.63 -10.21 -19.68
C ASP A 144 -7.11 -10.14 -19.68
N VAL A 145 -6.49 -10.67 -18.62
CA VAL A 145 -5.04 -10.64 -18.43
C VAL A 145 -4.48 -12.02 -18.05
N THR A 146 -3.19 -12.15 -18.24
CA THR A 146 -2.37 -13.23 -17.67
C THR A 146 -1.45 -12.62 -16.61
N ILE A 147 -1.41 -13.22 -15.42
CA ILE A 147 -0.46 -12.88 -14.36
C ILE A 147 0.56 -14.00 -14.26
N THR A 148 1.82 -13.68 -14.47
CA THR A 148 2.95 -14.61 -14.35
C THR A 148 3.71 -14.30 -13.07
N PHE A 149 3.87 -15.29 -12.18
CA PHE A 149 4.50 -15.10 -10.88
C PHE A 149 5.90 -15.68 -10.86
N GLU A 150 6.83 -14.97 -10.23
CA GLU A 150 8.19 -15.43 -10.00
C GLU A 150 8.70 -14.99 -8.64
N TYR A 151 9.54 -15.85 -8.03
CA TYR A 151 10.23 -15.54 -6.79
C TYR A 151 11.63 -15.03 -7.06
N GLY A 152 12.02 -13.99 -6.33
CA GLY A 152 13.35 -13.42 -6.33
C GLY A 152 13.83 -13.19 -4.90
N GLN A 153 14.92 -12.43 -4.76
CA GLN A 153 15.49 -12.01 -3.49
C GLN A 153 15.73 -10.51 -3.46
N CYS A 154 15.47 -9.89 -2.31
CA CYS A 154 15.76 -8.49 -2.04
C CYS A 154 16.48 -8.35 -0.71
N GLY A 155 17.79 -8.07 -0.76
CA GLY A 155 18.66 -7.93 0.42
C GLY A 155 18.69 -6.53 1.03
N LEU A 156 17.66 -5.69 0.79
CA LEU A 156 17.63 -4.30 1.31
C LEU A 156 17.13 -4.21 2.75
N ALA A 157 16.46 -5.26 3.26
CA ALA A 157 16.01 -5.30 4.64
C ALA A 157 17.13 -5.75 5.59
N THR A 158 17.08 -5.24 6.82
CA THR A 158 17.96 -5.68 7.92
C THR A 158 17.13 -6.04 9.15
N ASN A 159 17.57 -7.03 9.91
CA ASN A 159 16.93 -7.33 11.18
C ASN A 159 17.25 -6.23 12.20
N ARG A 160 16.24 -5.76 12.93
CA ARG A 160 16.37 -4.67 13.90
C ARG A 160 16.08 -5.10 15.35
N ASP A 161 15.83 -6.36 15.60
CA ASP A 161 15.61 -6.89 16.95
C ASP A 161 16.96 -7.15 17.62
N TYR A 162 17.57 -6.08 18.14
CA TYR A 162 18.85 -6.15 18.81
C TYR A 162 18.69 -6.50 20.28
N LYS A 163 19.40 -7.55 20.74
CA LYS A 163 19.44 -7.94 22.15
C LYS A 163 20.41 -7.03 22.91
N ASP A 164 19.90 -6.09 23.69
CA ASP A 164 20.69 -5.34 24.67
C ASP A 164 20.99 -6.23 25.88
N ARG A 165 22.19 -6.78 25.91
CA ARG A 165 22.63 -7.69 26.97
C ARG A 165 22.77 -7.00 28.33
N LYS A 166 22.95 -5.67 28.37
CA LYS A 166 23.05 -4.92 29.62
C LYS A 166 21.71 -4.74 30.32
N ARG A 167 20.64 -4.59 29.52
CA ARG A 167 19.26 -4.38 30.00
C ARG A 167 18.42 -5.65 29.95
N ASP A 168 18.96 -6.72 29.40
CA ASP A 168 18.28 -8.00 29.15
C ASP A 168 16.97 -7.86 28.41
N GLN A 169 16.91 -6.98 27.41
CA GLN A 169 15.72 -6.70 26.61
C GLN A 169 16.07 -6.56 25.12
N PHE A 170 15.06 -6.75 24.26
CA PHE A 170 15.19 -6.41 22.85
C PHE A 170 14.88 -4.92 22.65
N VAL A 171 15.70 -4.27 21.83
CA VAL A 171 15.55 -2.87 21.45
C VAL A 171 15.63 -2.75 19.94
N CYS A 172 15.07 -1.67 19.40
CA CYS A 172 15.22 -1.36 17.99
C CYS A 172 16.67 -0.97 17.70
N GLY A 173 17.40 -1.82 16.98
CA GLY A 173 18.79 -1.62 16.61
C GLY A 173 19.15 -2.52 15.42
N PHE A 174 20.42 -2.52 15.01
CA PHE A 174 20.88 -3.42 13.95
C PHE A 174 21.31 -4.76 14.56
N ASN A 175 20.69 -5.86 14.10
CA ASN A 175 21.05 -7.22 14.47
C ASN A 175 21.68 -7.95 13.28
N PRO A 176 23.03 -8.06 13.24
CA PRO A 176 23.73 -8.74 12.15
C PRO A 176 23.66 -10.28 12.23
N GLU A 177 23.24 -10.83 13.39
CA GLU A 177 23.22 -12.28 13.64
C GLU A 177 22.01 -12.97 12.98
N VAL A 178 20.98 -12.21 12.60
CA VAL A 178 19.74 -12.73 12.01
C VAL A 178 19.50 -12.12 10.64
N ILE A 179 19.48 -12.97 9.62
CA ILE A 179 19.13 -12.55 8.27
C ILE A 179 17.60 -12.44 8.19
N PRO A 180 17.05 -11.29 7.74
CA PRO A 180 15.60 -11.16 7.52
C PRO A 180 15.15 -12.00 6.34
N ASP A 181 13.85 -12.23 6.23
CA ASP A 181 13.28 -12.82 5.02
C ASP A 181 13.53 -11.90 3.81
N GLN A 182 14.25 -12.40 2.83
CA GLN A 182 14.62 -11.68 1.61
C GLN A 182 13.72 -12.05 0.43
N THR A 183 12.69 -12.83 0.65
CA THR A 183 11.79 -13.29 -0.41
C THR A 183 11.12 -12.11 -1.08
N LEU A 184 11.23 -12.07 -2.40
CA LEU A 184 10.54 -11.13 -3.28
C LEU A 184 9.61 -11.94 -4.19
N LEU A 185 8.31 -11.64 -4.15
CA LEU A 185 7.34 -12.18 -5.10
C LEU A 185 6.99 -11.09 -6.11
N VAL A 186 7.12 -11.42 -7.39
CA VAL A 186 6.75 -10.52 -8.49
C VAL A 186 5.66 -11.16 -9.32
N GLY A 187 4.57 -10.45 -9.56
CA GLY A 187 3.51 -10.81 -10.50
C GLY A 187 3.52 -9.84 -11.68
N ARG A 188 3.90 -10.31 -12.86
CA ARG A 188 3.79 -9.54 -14.10
C ARG A 188 2.40 -9.70 -14.68
N VAL A 189 1.67 -8.60 -14.78
CA VAL A 189 0.34 -8.55 -15.40
C VAL A 189 0.48 -8.13 -16.86
N SER A 190 0.02 -8.95 -17.79
CA SER A 190 0.05 -8.67 -19.23
C SER A 190 -1.30 -8.92 -19.90
N ASP A 191 -1.60 -8.13 -20.93
CA ASP A 191 -2.78 -8.31 -21.78
C ASP A 191 -2.61 -9.49 -22.78
N ALA A 192 -3.60 -9.71 -23.64
CA ALA A 192 -3.59 -10.77 -24.64
C ALA A 192 -2.48 -10.62 -25.72
N ASN A 193 -1.86 -9.45 -25.82
CA ASN A 193 -0.77 -9.14 -26.75
C ASN A 193 0.59 -9.13 -26.05
N ASP A 194 0.71 -9.67 -24.84
CA ASP A 194 1.91 -9.67 -23.99
C ASP A 194 2.40 -8.26 -23.59
N ARG A 195 1.57 -7.21 -23.77
CA ARG A 195 1.89 -5.88 -23.28
C ARG A 195 1.78 -5.88 -21.77
N ILE A 196 2.85 -5.45 -21.08
CA ILE A 196 2.87 -5.33 -19.63
C ILE A 196 1.97 -4.14 -19.20
N LEU A 197 0.98 -4.42 -18.37
CA LEU A 197 0.09 -3.42 -17.78
C LEU A 197 0.67 -2.89 -16.46
N CYS A 198 1.11 -3.79 -15.60
CA CYS A 198 1.78 -3.44 -14.35
C CYS A 198 2.59 -4.63 -13.80
N ASN A 199 3.38 -4.36 -12.77
CA ASN A 199 4.02 -5.39 -11.96
C ASN A 199 3.52 -5.26 -10.51
N LEU A 200 3.08 -6.40 -9.96
CA LEU A 200 2.73 -6.55 -8.56
C LEU A 200 3.99 -7.01 -7.83
N VAL A 201 4.46 -6.22 -6.88
CA VAL A 201 5.69 -6.55 -6.14
C VAL A 201 5.36 -6.66 -4.66
N HIS A 202 5.64 -7.82 -4.08
CA HIS A 202 5.49 -8.05 -2.66
C HIS A 202 6.83 -8.44 -2.03
N ASN A 203 7.21 -7.73 -0.96
CA ASN A 203 8.34 -8.06 -0.11
C ASN A 203 7.93 -7.91 1.36
N CYS A 204 7.99 -8.99 2.11
CA CYS A 204 7.54 -9.03 3.50
C CYS A 204 8.43 -8.25 4.47
N SER A 205 9.70 -8.04 4.12
CA SER A 205 10.71 -7.55 5.06
C SER A 205 11.13 -6.09 4.85
N PHE A 206 10.61 -5.44 3.81
CA PHE A 206 11.07 -4.11 3.42
C PHE A 206 10.33 -3.01 4.19
N HIS A 207 10.98 -2.49 5.22
CA HIS A 207 10.56 -1.28 5.89
C HIS A 207 11.26 -0.08 5.22
N LYS A 208 10.54 0.66 4.39
CA LYS A 208 11.10 1.86 3.75
C LYS A 208 11.49 2.89 4.83
N LEU A 209 12.80 3.07 5.01
CA LEU A 209 13.29 4.28 5.63
C LEU A 209 13.11 5.44 4.62
N PRO A 210 12.70 6.63 5.05
CA PRO A 210 12.76 7.79 4.18
C PRO A 210 14.21 7.95 3.71
N LEU A 211 14.39 8.08 2.41
CA LEU A 211 15.67 8.58 1.88
C LEU A 211 15.79 10.03 2.35
N VAL A 212 16.75 10.27 3.23
CA VAL A 212 17.14 11.61 3.65
C VAL A 212 17.83 12.30 2.48
#